data_669e65eff3a5774e3e7cb5839ec0bcf9
#
_entry.id   669e65eff3a5774e3e7cb5839ec0bcf9
#
_cell.length_a   1.000
_cell.length_b   1.000
_cell.length_c   1.000
_cell.angle_alpha   90.00
_cell.angle_beta   90.00
_cell.angle_gamma   90.00
#
_symmetry.space_group_name_H-M   'P 1'
#
loop_
_entity.id
_entity.type
_entity.pdbx_description
1 polymer ?
#
loop_
_entity_poly.entity_id
_entity_poly.type
_entity_poly.pdbx_seq_one_letter_code
_entity_poly.pdbx_strand_id
1 'polypeptide(L)'
;MTAAAEARDEAVRPEVERARRIVVKVGSSSLTTAAGGLDADRVDALVDVLAKHGDRDVVLVSSGAIAAGLAPLGLRRRPRDLARQQAAASVGQGLLVARYTASFARYGRRVGQVLLTSDDTSRRGHYRNAFRTLEQLLAMGAVPVVNENDTIATDEIRFGDNDRLAALVAHLVRADLLVLLSDVDGLYDGDPSTPGTTRVAEVNGPADLADISLGSVGSAGVGTGGMVTKVDAARIAAGAGIPVVLTSASHAADALAGRVTGTFFHRTGRRSADRLLWLAHASSPRGALVLDAGAVDAVVQRRTSLLPAGVQRVEGDFSAGDPVELRDGQGRPVARGLVNFDAREIPQLLGRSTRELARDLGPEYEREIVHRDDLVLLRP
;
A
#
# COMPACT_ATOMS: atom_id res chain seq x y z
N MET A 1 21.47 33.78 -2.47
CA MET A 1 21.29 32.41 -2.98
C MET A 1 22.59 32.02 -3.65
N THR A 2 23.22 30.94 -3.22
CA THR A 2 24.55 30.53 -3.71
C THR A 2 24.41 29.63 -4.91
N ALA A 3 25.35 29.66 -5.87
CA ALA A 3 25.41 28.81 -7.07
C ALA A 3 25.20 27.30 -6.81
N ALA A 4 25.43 26.84 -5.58
CA ALA A 4 25.16 25.48 -5.13
C ALA A 4 23.65 25.19 -4.92
N ALA A 5 22.83 26.21 -4.70
CA ALA A 5 21.36 26.07 -4.61
C ALA A 5 20.72 26.02 -6.01
N GLU A 6 21.24 26.83 -6.94
CA GLU A 6 20.80 26.85 -8.33
C GLU A 6 21.19 25.57 -9.09
N ALA A 7 22.39 25.01 -8.82
CA ALA A 7 22.82 23.74 -9.42
C ALA A 7 22.02 22.52 -8.91
N ARG A 8 21.37 22.61 -7.73
CA ARG A 8 20.47 21.55 -7.24
C ARG A 8 19.09 21.58 -7.89
N ASP A 9 18.63 22.76 -8.33
CA ASP A 9 17.33 22.94 -9.01
C ASP A 9 17.34 22.40 -10.46
N GLU A 10 18.51 22.25 -11.09
CA GLU A 10 18.69 21.68 -12.43
C GLU A 10 18.97 20.15 -12.42
N ALA A 11 19.26 19.57 -11.27
CA ALA A 11 19.57 18.14 -11.18
C ALA A 11 18.31 17.30 -11.41
N VAL A 12 18.39 16.38 -12.38
CA VAL A 12 17.32 15.45 -12.73
C VAL A 12 17.66 14.05 -12.20
N ARG A 13 16.66 13.38 -11.62
CA ARG A 13 16.77 11.98 -11.16
C ARG A 13 16.56 11.04 -12.34
N PRO A 14 17.60 10.30 -12.77
CA PRO A 14 17.50 9.42 -13.95
C PRO A 14 16.46 8.31 -13.79
N GLU A 15 16.22 7.86 -12.57
CA GLU A 15 15.23 6.82 -12.27
C GLU A 15 13.81 7.32 -12.58
N VAL A 16 13.52 8.58 -12.30
CA VAL A 16 12.21 9.20 -12.57
C VAL A 16 12.04 9.44 -14.07
N GLU A 17 13.07 9.94 -14.73
CA GLU A 17 13.05 10.21 -16.16
C GLU A 17 12.82 8.94 -16.99
N ARG A 18 13.44 7.82 -16.59
CA ARG A 18 13.32 6.53 -17.26
C ARG A 18 12.06 5.76 -16.92
N ALA A 19 11.31 6.19 -15.91
CA ALA A 19 10.09 5.51 -15.48
C ALA A 19 9.04 5.51 -16.59
N ARG A 20 8.59 4.34 -17.00
CA ARG A 20 7.54 4.15 -18.02
C ARG A 20 6.17 3.96 -17.39
N ARG A 21 6.11 3.29 -16.25
CA ARG A 21 4.89 3.07 -15.49
C ARG A 21 5.00 3.71 -14.13
N ILE A 22 4.09 4.63 -13.83
CA ILE A 22 4.11 5.45 -12.62
C ILE A 22 2.80 5.27 -11.87
N VAL A 23 2.89 5.02 -10.57
CA VAL A 23 1.74 5.14 -9.66
C VAL A 23 1.85 6.47 -8.94
N VAL A 24 0.78 7.26 -9.00
CA VAL A 24 0.68 8.55 -8.30
C VAL A 24 -0.42 8.44 -7.25
N LYS A 25 -0.07 8.69 -5.99
CA LYS A 25 -1.05 8.76 -4.90
C LYS A 25 -1.31 10.20 -4.52
N VAL A 26 -2.58 10.56 -4.37
CA VAL A 26 -3.00 11.88 -3.89
C VAL A 26 -3.90 11.76 -2.65
N GLY A 27 -3.59 12.57 -1.65
CA GLY A 27 -4.34 12.65 -0.40
C GLY A 27 -5.62 13.45 -0.52
N SER A 28 -6.57 13.23 0.40
CA SER A 28 -7.85 13.96 0.43
C SER A 28 -7.66 15.47 0.62
N SER A 29 -6.74 15.90 1.49
CA SER A 29 -6.42 17.32 1.73
C SER A 29 -5.98 18.07 0.47
N SER A 30 -5.32 17.38 -0.46
CA SER A 30 -4.87 17.95 -1.74
C SER A 30 -6.01 18.12 -2.77
N LEU A 31 -7.17 17.49 -2.55
CA LEU A 31 -8.28 17.44 -3.51
C LEU A 31 -9.56 18.14 -3.00
N THR A 32 -9.58 18.55 -1.74
CA THR A 32 -10.79 19.09 -1.10
C THR A 32 -10.57 20.50 -0.57
N THR A 33 -11.66 21.25 -0.46
CA THR A 33 -11.65 22.56 0.17
C THR A 33 -11.70 22.45 1.70
N ALA A 34 -11.33 23.50 2.42
CA ALA A 34 -11.44 23.57 3.87
C ALA A 34 -12.92 23.48 4.37
N ALA A 35 -13.88 23.90 3.53
CA ALA A 35 -15.29 23.80 3.81
C ALA A 35 -15.89 22.40 3.55
N GLY A 36 -15.10 21.47 3.06
CA GLY A 36 -15.52 20.15 2.58
C GLY A 36 -15.93 20.17 1.10
N GLY A 37 -16.01 18.98 0.50
CA GLY A 37 -16.29 18.81 -0.94
C GLY A 37 -15.04 18.83 -1.80
N LEU A 38 -15.20 18.40 -3.06
CA LEU A 38 -14.11 18.39 -4.05
C LEU A 38 -13.79 19.82 -4.51
N ASP A 39 -12.50 20.09 -4.59
CA ASP A 39 -11.95 21.29 -5.23
C ASP A 39 -11.69 20.96 -6.69
N ALA A 40 -12.54 21.49 -7.57
CA ALA A 40 -12.49 21.21 -8.99
C ALA A 40 -11.15 21.66 -9.62
N ASP A 41 -10.64 22.82 -9.21
CA ASP A 41 -9.44 23.41 -9.77
C ASP A 41 -8.20 22.60 -9.36
N ARG A 42 -8.16 22.08 -8.13
CA ARG A 42 -7.07 21.20 -7.67
C ARG A 42 -7.08 19.87 -8.41
N VAL A 43 -8.26 19.30 -8.67
CA VAL A 43 -8.38 18.05 -9.45
C VAL A 43 -7.90 18.31 -10.88
N ASP A 44 -8.32 19.42 -11.49
CA ASP A 44 -7.91 19.80 -12.85
C ASP A 44 -6.39 20.04 -12.93
N ALA A 45 -5.82 20.77 -11.99
CA ALA A 45 -4.37 21.03 -11.95
C ALA A 45 -3.56 19.73 -11.84
N LEU A 46 -4.01 18.78 -11.01
CA LEU A 46 -3.37 17.47 -10.93
C LEU A 46 -3.47 16.73 -12.26
N VAL A 47 -4.66 16.67 -12.86
CA VAL A 47 -4.87 15.98 -14.13
C VAL A 47 -4.06 16.64 -15.26
N ASP A 48 -3.96 17.97 -15.28
CA ASP A 48 -3.14 18.71 -16.26
C ASP A 48 -1.66 18.29 -16.19
N VAL A 49 -1.15 18.06 -14.99
CA VAL A 49 0.20 17.54 -14.78
C VAL A 49 0.33 16.10 -15.26
N LEU A 50 -0.59 15.22 -14.87
CA LEU A 50 -0.55 13.81 -15.24
C LEU A 50 -0.71 13.58 -16.75
N ALA A 51 -1.56 14.35 -17.39
CA ALA A 51 -1.84 14.23 -18.83
C ALA A 51 -0.65 14.65 -19.71
N LYS A 52 0.22 15.55 -19.25
CA LYS A 52 1.45 15.93 -19.96
C LYS A 52 2.44 14.77 -20.12
N HIS A 53 2.33 13.75 -19.30
CA HIS A 53 3.14 12.53 -19.35
C HIS A 53 2.39 11.39 -20.05
N GLY A 54 1.65 11.70 -21.12
CA GLY A 54 0.80 10.76 -21.86
C GLY A 54 1.54 9.62 -22.57
N ASP A 55 2.86 9.70 -22.67
CA ASP A 55 3.78 8.66 -23.15
C ASP A 55 4.07 7.59 -22.07
N ARG A 56 3.62 7.80 -20.84
CA ARG A 56 3.80 6.91 -19.70
C ARG A 56 2.47 6.28 -19.27
N ASP A 57 2.56 5.06 -18.75
CA ASP A 57 1.45 4.40 -18.06
C ASP A 57 1.27 5.06 -16.68
N VAL A 58 0.16 5.75 -16.46
CA VAL A 58 -0.16 6.39 -15.19
C VAL A 58 -1.31 5.66 -14.51
N VAL A 59 -1.12 5.25 -13.26
CA VAL A 59 -2.16 4.74 -12.37
C VAL A 59 -2.32 5.76 -11.23
N LEU A 60 -3.52 6.26 -11.02
CA LEU A 60 -3.83 7.23 -9.97
C LEU A 60 -4.47 6.52 -8.78
N VAL A 61 -3.87 6.59 -7.61
CA VAL A 61 -4.48 6.16 -6.34
C VAL A 61 -5.00 7.39 -5.62
N SER A 62 -6.32 7.52 -5.55
CA SER A 62 -6.97 8.74 -5.07
C SER A 62 -7.67 8.50 -3.74
N SER A 63 -7.50 9.44 -2.82
CA SER A 63 -8.35 9.62 -1.66
C SER A 63 -9.47 10.63 -1.96
N GLY A 64 -10.29 10.93 -0.95
CA GLY A 64 -11.24 12.04 -1.00
C GLY A 64 -12.69 11.65 -1.22
N ALA A 65 -13.02 10.35 -1.40
CA ALA A 65 -14.40 9.91 -1.59
C ALA A 65 -15.31 10.31 -0.41
N ILE A 66 -14.93 10.00 0.83
CA ILE A 66 -15.72 10.41 2.02
C ILE A 66 -15.90 11.93 2.04
N ALA A 67 -14.82 12.68 1.85
CA ALA A 67 -14.87 14.15 1.89
C ALA A 67 -15.77 14.73 0.78
N ALA A 68 -15.72 14.16 -0.42
CA ALA A 68 -16.58 14.53 -1.54
C ALA A 68 -18.08 14.30 -1.26
N GLY A 69 -18.40 13.26 -0.49
CA GLY A 69 -19.78 12.92 -0.14
C GLY A 69 -20.37 13.70 1.03
N LEU A 70 -19.56 14.44 1.81
CA LEU A 70 -20.07 15.14 3.00
C LEU A 70 -21.12 16.20 2.65
N ALA A 71 -20.77 17.14 1.78
CA ALA A 71 -21.65 18.26 1.43
C ALA A 71 -22.96 17.81 0.78
N PRO A 72 -22.98 16.87 -0.21
CA PRO A 72 -24.23 16.36 -0.78
C PRO A 72 -25.17 15.69 0.24
N LEU A 73 -24.61 15.13 1.31
CA LEU A 73 -25.38 14.50 2.39
C LEU A 73 -25.69 15.45 3.55
N GLY A 74 -25.39 16.75 3.42
CA GLY A 74 -25.62 17.74 4.47
C GLY A 74 -24.72 17.56 5.71
N LEU A 75 -23.62 16.84 5.59
CA LEU A 75 -22.68 16.57 6.67
C LEU A 75 -21.61 17.66 6.74
N ARG A 76 -21.52 18.35 7.88
CA ARG A 76 -20.53 19.44 8.07
C ARG A 76 -19.11 18.95 8.41
N ARG A 77 -18.97 17.70 8.86
CA ARG A 77 -17.70 17.08 9.26
C ARG A 77 -17.75 15.57 9.05
N ARG A 78 -16.60 14.96 9.00
CA ARG A 78 -16.46 13.51 8.85
C ARG A 78 -17.17 12.78 10.01
N PRO A 79 -18.10 11.87 9.73
CA PRO A 79 -18.78 11.08 10.75
C PRO A 79 -17.79 10.16 11.49
N ARG A 80 -18.08 9.84 12.74
CA ARG A 80 -17.35 8.82 13.51
C ARG A 80 -17.93 7.42 13.29
N ASP A 81 -19.21 7.37 12.99
CA ASP A 81 -19.96 6.15 12.72
C ASP A 81 -19.57 5.56 11.36
N LEU A 82 -19.26 4.25 11.32
CA LEU A 82 -18.78 3.55 10.13
C LEU A 82 -19.83 3.58 9.00
N ALA A 83 -21.10 3.29 9.30
CA ALA A 83 -22.15 3.25 8.27
C ALA A 83 -22.34 4.61 7.59
N ARG A 84 -22.24 5.73 8.34
CA ARG A 84 -22.28 7.08 7.78
C ARG A 84 -21.03 7.41 6.96
N GLN A 85 -19.86 6.91 7.35
CA GLN A 85 -18.65 7.05 6.53
C GLN A 85 -18.80 6.28 5.21
N GLN A 86 -19.30 5.05 5.26
CA GLN A 86 -19.56 4.22 4.07
C GLN A 86 -20.59 4.89 3.14
N ALA A 87 -21.68 5.45 3.70
CA ALA A 87 -22.65 6.20 2.91
C ALA A 87 -22.05 7.45 2.25
N ALA A 88 -21.21 8.20 2.98
CA ALA A 88 -20.52 9.35 2.43
C ALA A 88 -19.51 8.94 1.34
N ALA A 89 -18.77 7.86 1.56
CA ALA A 89 -17.87 7.30 0.55
C ALA A 89 -18.62 6.87 -0.72
N SER A 90 -19.78 6.21 -0.57
CA SER A 90 -20.61 5.76 -1.70
C SER A 90 -21.05 6.93 -2.59
N VAL A 91 -21.58 8.00 -2.00
CA VAL A 91 -21.99 9.20 -2.75
C VAL A 91 -20.78 9.92 -3.34
N GLY A 92 -19.74 10.11 -2.53
CA GLY A 92 -18.58 10.89 -2.93
C GLY A 92 -17.69 10.18 -3.93
N GLN A 93 -17.63 8.85 -3.95
CA GLN A 93 -16.87 8.08 -4.94
C GLN A 93 -17.41 8.32 -6.36
N GLY A 94 -18.73 8.37 -6.53
CA GLY A 94 -19.33 8.71 -7.82
C GLY A 94 -18.95 10.10 -8.30
N LEU A 95 -18.99 11.10 -7.40
CA LEU A 95 -18.60 12.49 -7.71
C LEU A 95 -17.11 12.61 -8.05
N LEU A 96 -16.26 11.92 -7.30
CA LEU A 96 -14.81 11.92 -7.52
C LEU A 96 -14.45 11.35 -8.89
N VAL A 97 -15.00 10.21 -9.25
CA VAL A 97 -14.74 9.56 -10.55
C VAL A 97 -15.33 10.37 -11.70
N ALA A 98 -16.53 10.92 -11.55
CA ALA A 98 -17.12 11.81 -12.55
C ALA A 98 -16.21 13.04 -12.80
N ARG A 99 -15.66 13.63 -11.73
CA ARG A 99 -14.72 14.76 -11.88
C ARG A 99 -13.45 14.35 -12.62
N TYR A 100 -12.79 13.24 -12.23
CA TYR A 100 -11.62 12.75 -12.98
C TYR A 100 -11.94 12.44 -14.44
N THR A 101 -13.09 11.83 -14.70
CA THR A 101 -13.53 11.54 -16.07
C THR A 101 -13.65 12.81 -16.91
N ALA A 102 -14.30 13.85 -16.37
CA ALA A 102 -14.42 15.13 -17.04
C ALA A 102 -13.06 15.80 -17.27
N SER A 103 -12.17 15.76 -16.27
CA SER A 103 -10.84 16.37 -16.33
C SER A 103 -9.94 15.67 -17.36
N PHE A 104 -9.85 14.34 -17.35
CA PHE A 104 -9.06 13.58 -18.31
C PHE A 104 -9.63 13.62 -19.74
N ALA A 105 -10.96 13.78 -19.88
CA ALA A 105 -11.58 13.92 -21.20
C ALA A 105 -11.07 15.14 -21.98
N ARG A 106 -10.63 16.21 -21.31
CA ARG A 106 -9.97 17.38 -21.93
C ARG A 106 -8.70 16.98 -22.72
N TYR A 107 -8.09 15.85 -22.37
CA TYR A 107 -6.90 15.29 -23.01
C TYR A 107 -7.20 14.04 -23.84
N GLY A 108 -8.48 13.77 -24.14
CA GLY A 108 -8.90 12.58 -24.88
C GLY A 108 -8.66 11.25 -24.16
N ARG A 109 -8.38 11.28 -22.84
CA ARG A 109 -8.09 10.09 -22.05
C ARG A 109 -9.34 9.60 -21.33
N ARG A 110 -9.50 8.27 -21.27
CA ARG A 110 -10.59 7.61 -20.55
C ARG A 110 -10.13 7.24 -19.15
N VAL A 111 -11.06 7.22 -18.20
CA VAL A 111 -10.82 6.79 -16.82
C VAL A 111 -11.47 5.44 -16.58
N GLY A 112 -10.75 4.53 -15.93
CA GLY A 112 -11.27 3.26 -15.42
C GLY A 112 -11.23 3.25 -13.91
N GLN A 113 -12.39 3.12 -13.23
CA GLN A 113 -12.44 3.00 -11.77
C GLN A 113 -12.09 1.57 -11.34
N VAL A 114 -11.24 1.44 -10.32
CA VAL A 114 -10.92 0.18 -9.65
C VAL A 114 -11.01 0.39 -8.14
N LEU A 115 -11.89 -0.34 -7.48
CA LEU A 115 -12.04 -0.29 -6.02
C LEU A 115 -11.48 -1.58 -5.43
N LEU A 116 -10.59 -1.46 -4.45
CA LEU A 116 -9.89 -2.57 -3.80
C LEU A 116 -10.09 -2.51 -2.29
N THR A 117 -10.16 -3.68 -1.67
CA THR A 117 -10.03 -3.85 -0.22
C THR A 117 -8.69 -4.53 0.10
N SER A 118 -8.32 -4.57 1.38
CA SER A 118 -7.15 -5.34 1.82
C SER A 118 -7.31 -6.83 1.50
N ASP A 119 -8.52 -7.36 1.54
CA ASP A 119 -8.84 -8.73 1.17
C ASP A 119 -8.57 -9.02 -0.31
N ASP A 120 -8.82 -8.07 -1.22
CA ASP A 120 -8.58 -8.25 -2.66
C ASP A 120 -7.10 -8.37 -2.99
N THR A 121 -6.25 -7.78 -2.17
CA THR A 121 -4.79 -7.91 -2.32
C THR A 121 -4.26 -9.18 -1.66
N SER A 122 -5.04 -9.83 -0.77
CA SER A 122 -4.66 -11.05 -0.04
C SER A 122 -5.00 -12.33 -0.77
N ARG A 123 -6.17 -12.38 -1.36
CA ARG A 123 -6.65 -13.58 -2.03
C ARG A 123 -6.04 -13.70 -3.43
N ARG A 124 -5.31 -14.79 -3.69
CA ARG A 124 -4.62 -15.03 -4.96
C ARG A 124 -5.51 -14.82 -6.20
N GLY A 125 -6.80 -15.22 -6.12
CA GLY A 125 -7.75 -15.06 -7.20
C GLY A 125 -8.06 -13.59 -7.47
N HIS A 126 -8.37 -12.83 -6.41
CA HIS A 126 -8.69 -11.40 -6.48
C HIS A 126 -7.48 -10.58 -6.93
N TYR A 127 -6.30 -10.82 -6.33
CA TYR A 127 -5.04 -10.20 -6.73
C TYR A 127 -4.77 -10.35 -8.22
N ARG A 128 -4.88 -11.58 -8.75
CA ARG A 128 -4.66 -11.85 -10.18
C ARG A 128 -5.70 -11.16 -11.07
N ASN A 129 -6.95 -11.09 -10.63
CA ASN A 129 -7.99 -10.40 -11.37
C ASN A 129 -7.78 -8.89 -11.38
N ALA A 130 -7.45 -8.28 -10.22
CA ALA A 130 -7.09 -6.87 -10.13
C ALA A 130 -5.90 -6.53 -11.03
N PHE A 131 -4.83 -7.34 -11.00
CA PHE A 131 -3.69 -7.20 -11.90
C PHE A 131 -4.10 -7.20 -13.38
N ARG A 132 -4.88 -8.21 -13.81
CA ARG A 132 -5.33 -8.32 -15.21
C ARG A 132 -6.20 -7.15 -15.64
N THR A 133 -7.08 -6.67 -14.76
CA THR A 133 -7.94 -5.51 -15.03
C THR A 133 -7.11 -4.26 -15.21
N LEU A 134 -6.14 -3.99 -14.31
CA LEU A 134 -5.27 -2.83 -14.41
C LEU A 134 -4.39 -2.88 -15.67
N GLU A 135 -3.77 -4.02 -15.96
CA GLU A 135 -2.99 -4.23 -17.18
C GLU A 135 -3.84 -3.98 -18.44
N GLN A 136 -5.08 -4.48 -18.47
CA GLN A 136 -5.95 -4.30 -19.62
C GLN A 136 -6.39 -2.84 -19.79
N LEU A 137 -6.68 -2.12 -18.69
CA LEU A 137 -6.99 -0.69 -18.74
C LEU A 137 -5.81 0.11 -19.32
N LEU A 138 -4.61 -0.15 -18.84
CA LEU A 138 -3.39 0.50 -19.34
C LEU A 138 -3.15 0.17 -20.83
N ALA A 139 -3.28 -1.09 -21.23
CA ALA A 139 -3.14 -1.52 -22.63
C ALA A 139 -4.17 -0.86 -23.57
N MET A 140 -5.35 -0.52 -23.04
CA MET A 140 -6.39 0.21 -23.77
C MET A 140 -6.21 1.76 -23.73
N GLY A 141 -5.12 2.26 -23.15
CA GLY A 141 -4.84 3.68 -22.99
C GLY A 141 -5.73 4.42 -21.98
N ALA A 142 -6.47 3.68 -21.15
CA ALA A 142 -7.24 4.27 -20.06
C ALA A 142 -6.34 4.56 -18.85
N VAL A 143 -6.73 5.55 -18.05
CA VAL A 143 -6.09 5.87 -16.76
C VAL A 143 -6.85 5.15 -15.65
N PRO A 144 -6.26 4.14 -14.99
CA PRO A 144 -6.89 3.54 -13.83
C PRO A 144 -6.90 4.52 -12.67
N VAL A 145 -8.08 4.78 -12.10
CA VAL A 145 -8.27 5.51 -10.84
C VAL A 145 -8.65 4.50 -9.77
N VAL A 146 -7.71 4.24 -8.89
CA VAL A 146 -7.82 3.24 -7.81
C VAL A 146 -8.16 3.94 -6.51
N ASN A 147 -9.06 3.37 -5.73
CA ASN A 147 -9.37 3.78 -4.36
C ASN A 147 -9.68 2.57 -3.50
N GLU A 148 -9.68 2.76 -2.18
CA GLU A 148 -10.24 1.78 -1.26
C GLU A 148 -11.74 1.63 -1.50
N ASN A 149 -12.26 0.39 -1.41
CA ASN A 149 -13.69 0.14 -1.43
C ASN A 149 -14.29 0.40 -0.04
N ASP A 150 -14.36 1.67 0.33
CA ASP A 150 -14.88 2.13 1.62
C ASP A 150 -16.31 1.67 1.90
N THR A 151 -17.09 1.27 0.88
CA THR A 151 -18.50 0.88 1.06
C THR A 151 -18.67 -0.48 1.72
N ILE A 152 -17.69 -1.36 1.61
CA ILE A 152 -17.72 -2.71 2.19
C ILE A 152 -16.55 -2.97 3.14
N ALA A 153 -15.58 -2.04 3.21
CA ALA A 153 -14.47 -2.16 4.14
C ALA A 153 -14.96 -2.01 5.59
N THR A 154 -14.63 -2.98 6.43
CA THR A 154 -14.83 -2.91 7.89
C THR A 154 -13.55 -2.40 8.56
N ASP A 155 -13.62 -2.05 9.85
CA ASP A 155 -12.45 -1.54 10.57
C ASP A 155 -11.30 -2.56 10.60
N GLU A 156 -11.60 -3.87 10.52
CA GLU A 156 -10.63 -4.96 10.50
C GLU A 156 -9.95 -5.15 9.13
N ILE A 157 -10.64 -4.79 8.03
CA ILE A 157 -10.17 -5.03 6.65
C ILE A 157 -9.83 -3.75 5.88
N ARG A 158 -9.83 -2.59 6.56
CA ARG A 158 -9.40 -1.34 5.97
C ARG A 158 -7.89 -1.31 5.77
N PHE A 159 -7.46 -0.74 4.64
CA PHE A 159 -6.05 -0.34 4.50
C PHE A 159 -5.69 0.73 5.55
N GLY A 160 -6.68 1.46 6.04
CA GLY A 160 -6.51 2.58 6.95
C GLY A 160 -5.94 3.83 6.27
N ASP A 161 -5.18 3.64 5.18
CA ASP A 161 -4.59 4.74 4.42
C ASP A 161 -4.30 4.32 2.97
N ASN A 162 -4.66 5.19 2.04
CA ASN A 162 -4.37 5.02 0.61
C ASN A 162 -2.86 5.11 0.26
N ASP A 163 -1.98 5.54 1.18
CA ASP A 163 -0.53 5.48 0.97
C ASP A 163 -0.08 4.02 0.85
N ARG A 164 -0.56 3.17 1.77
CA ARG A 164 -0.28 1.74 1.76
C ARG A 164 -0.90 1.06 0.53
N LEU A 165 -2.16 1.39 0.20
CA LEU A 165 -2.79 0.91 -1.03
C LEU A 165 -1.96 1.26 -2.27
N ALA A 166 -1.41 2.48 -2.33
CA ALA A 166 -0.59 2.92 -3.45
C ALA A 166 0.71 2.12 -3.59
N ALA A 167 1.37 1.80 -2.49
CA ALA A 167 2.56 0.94 -2.50
C ALA A 167 2.23 -0.46 -3.03
N LEU A 168 1.07 -1.02 -2.64
CA LEU A 168 0.60 -2.32 -3.14
C LEU A 168 0.21 -2.29 -4.61
N VAL A 169 -0.49 -1.23 -5.04
CA VAL A 169 -0.85 -1.03 -6.45
C VAL A 169 0.43 -0.85 -7.29
N ALA A 170 1.42 -0.08 -6.80
CA ALA A 170 2.70 0.08 -7.48
C ALA A 170 3.40 -1.27 -7.70
N HIS A 171 3.38 -2.13 -6.68
CA HIS A 171 3.89 -3.48 -6.78
C HIS A 171 3.04 -4.34 -7.73
N LEU A 172 1.72 -4.32 -7.59
CA LEU A 172 0.77 -5.07 -8.41
C LEU A 172 0.95 -4.79 -9.91
N VAL A 173 1.05 -3.51 -10.30
CA VAL A 173 1.24 -3.09 -11.70
C VAL A 173 2.71 -3.06 -12.13
N ARG A 174 3.65 -3.51 -11.29
CA ARG A 174 5.09 -3.47 -11.56
C ARG A 174 5.59 -2.08 -11.95
N ALA A 175 5.15 -1.07 -11.22
CA ALA A 175 5.53 0.31 -11.48
C ALA A 175 7.05 0.51 -11.44
N ASP A 176 7.52 1.49 -12.20
CA ASP A 176 8.93 1.91 -12.19
C ASP A 176 9.16 3.00 -11.13
N LEU A 177 8.08 3.68 -10.72
CA LEU A 177 8.10 4.78 -9.76
C LEU A 177 6.78 4.85 -9.01
N LEU A 178 6.85 5.15 -7.70
CA LEU A 178 5.73 5.59 -6.89
C LEU A 178 5.92 7.06 -6.51
N VAL A 179 4.91 7.90 -6.73
CA VAL A 179 4.88 9.29 -6.29
C VAL A 179 3.79 9.45 -5.23
N LEU A 180 4.18 9.83 -4.02
CA LEU A 180 3.28 10.12 -2.90
C LEU A 180 3.12 11.63 -2.77
N LEU A 181 1.96 12.13 -3.20
CA LEU A 181 1.60 13.54 -3.08
C LEU A 181 0.88 13.80 -1.75
N SER A 182 1.41 14.76 -1.00
CA SER A 182 0.98 15.12 0.35
C SER A 182 0.65 16.62 0.43
N ASP A 183 0.34 17.08 1.62
CA ASP A 183 0.24 18.50 2.02
C ASP A 183 1.59 19.09 2.45
N VAL A 184 2.60 18.24 2.66
CA VAL A 184 3.97 18.63 2.97
C VAL A 184 4.90 18.29 1.81
N ASP A 185 5.99 19.04 1.68
CA ASP A 185 6.91 18.97 0.55
C ASP A 185 8.01 17.88 0.70
N GLY A 186 7.95 17.06 1.74
CA GLY A 186 8.87 15.95 1.96
C GLY A 186 8.89 15.42 3.38
N LEU A 187 9.82 14.53 3.67
CA LEU A 187 10.14 14.04 5.01
C LEU A 187 11.11 15.01 5.68
N TYR A 188 10.88 15.31 6.94
CA TYR A 188 11.76 16.13 7.78
C TYR A 188 12.35 15.30 8.93
N ASP A 189 13.53 15.69 9.40
CA ASP A 189 14.21 15.05 10.52
C ASP A 189 13.55 15.32 11.89
N GLY A 190 12.55 16.20 11.92
CA GLY A 190 11.70 16.55 13.06
C GLY A 190 10.41 17.22 12.64
N ASP A 191 9.77 17.95 13.56
CA ASP A 191 8.58 18.74 13.26
C ASP A 191 8.95 19.93 12.35
N PRO A 192 8.37 20.07 11.14
CA PRO A 192 8.70 21.16 10.22
C PRO A 192 8.47 22.57 10.79
N SER A 193 7.63 22.70 11.84
CA SER A 193 7.40 23.97 12.53
C SER A 193 8.50 24.35 13.50
N THR A 194 9.41 23.45 13.83
CA THR A 194 10.51 23.67 14.77
C THR A 194 11.71 24.26 14.06
N PRO A 195 12.27 25.40 14.52
CA PRO A 195 13.47 25.98 13.95
C PRO A 195 14.64 25.00 13.98
N GLY A 196 15.37 24.88 12.86
CA GLY A 196 16.50 23.98 12.70
C GLY A 196 16.16 22.61 12.12
N THR A 197 14.88 22.28 11.97
CA THR A 197 14.45 21.06 11.26
C THR A 197 14.77 21.18 9.77
N THR A 198 15.33 20.12 9.20
CA THR A 198 15.73 20.06 7.79
C THR A 198 14.99 18.98 7.04
N ARG A 199 14.74 19.24 5.76
CA ARG A 199 14.14 18.24 4.89
C ARG A 199 15.16 17.17 4.53
N VAL A 200 14.80 15.91 4.70
CA VAL A 200 15.57 14.75 4.26
C VAL A 200 15.46 14.63 2.75
N ALA A 201 16.55 14.87 2.04
CA ALA A 201 16.53 14.83 0.57
C ALA A 201 16.44 13.42 0.03
N GLU A 202 17.14 12.46 0.65
CA GLU A 202 17.25 11.07 0.19
C GLU A 202 17.24 10.10 1.37
N VAL A 203 16.63 8.93 1.13
CA VAL A 203 16.60 7.79 2.06
C VAL A 203 17.12 6.57 1.30
N ASN A 204 18.30 6.07 1.67
CA ASN A 204 18.94 4.93 1.00
C ASN A 204 18.55 3.59 1.63
N GLY A 205 18.06 3.63 2.86
CA GLY A 205 17.66 2.41 3.56
C GLY A 205 17.02 2.66 4.93
N PRO A 206 16.63 1.58 5.63
CA PRO A 206 15.99 1.69 6.94
C PRO A 206 16.83 2.40 8.01
N ALA A 207 18.18 2.35 7.89
CA ALA A 207 19.09 3.00 8.84
C ALA A 207 18.94 4.53 8.82
N ASP A 208 18.67 5.13 7.65
CA ASP A 208 18.51 6.58 7.51
C ASP A 208 17.24 7.11 8.20
N LEU A 209 16.34 6.20 8.59
CA LEU A 209 15.08 6.52 9.27
C LEU A 209 15.11 6.26 10.77
N ALA A 210 16.19 5.67 11.30
CA ALA A 210 16.28 5.24 12.70
C ALA A 210 16.20 6.42 13.69
N ASP A 211 16.80 7.56 13.35
CA ASP A 211 16.88 8.74 14.20
C ASP A 211 15.82 9.80 13.85
N ILE A 212 14.93 9.52 12.89
CA ILE A 212 13.90 10.47 12.46
C ILE A 212 12.66 10.36 13.35
N SER A 213 12.30 11.45 14.01
CA SER A 213 11.06 11.54 14.77
C SER A 213 9.87 11.79 13.84
N LEU A 214 9.13 10.73 13.48
CA LEU A 214 8.02 10.80 12.54
C LEU A 214 6.74 11.50 13.09
N GLY A 215 6.77 12.05 14.31
CA GLY A 215 5.60 12.67 14.94
C GLY A 215 4.47 11.68 15.25
N SER A 216 3.47 12.13 15.98
CA SER A 216 2.27 11.31 16.24
C SER A 216 1.29 11.35 15.06
N VAL A 217 0.62 10.24 14.80
CA VAL A 217 -0.45 10.13 13.80
C VAL A 217 -1.53 11.16 14.08
N GLY A 218 -1.78 12.11 13.14
CA GLY A 218 -3.07 12.81 13.10
C GLY A 218 -3.12 14.27 13.56
N SER A 219 -2.11 15.11 13.35
CA SER A 219 -2.25 16.56 13.68
C SER A 219 -3.05 17.40 12.67
N ALA A 220 -3.38 16.89 11.48
CA ALA A 220 -4.03 17.65 10.40
C ALA A 220 -5.50 17.31 10.15
N GLY A 221 -6.32 17.01 11.14
CA GLY A 221 -7.81 17.04 11.16
C GLY A 221 -8.67 16.50 10.00
N VAL A 222 -8.15 16.28 8.80
CA VAL A 222 -8.95 15.94 7.60
C VAL A 222 -8.57 14.60 6.97
N GLY A 223 -7.38 14.04 7.24
CA GLY A 223 -6.90 12.77 6.69
C GLY A 223 -6.57 11.74 7.78
N THR A 224 -6.71 10.47 7.47
CA THR A 224 -6.32 9.35 8.35
C THR A 224 -4.83 9.03 8.31
N GLY A 225 -4.10 9.54 7.29
CA GLY A 225 -2.69 9.26 7.03
C GLY A 225 -1.76 10.38 7.49
N GLY A 226 -0.85 10.04 8.42
CA GLY A 226 0.25 10.92 8.85
C GLY A 226 1.55 10.67 8.07
N MET A 227 2.65 11.31 8.47
CA MET A 227 3.97 11.06 7.89
C MET A 227 4.40 9.60 8.07
N VAL A 228 4.05 8.97 9.20
CA VAL A 228 4.32 7.56 9.49
C VAL A 228 3.80 6.64 8.38
N THR A 229 2.55 6.81 7.95
CA THR A 229 1.95 5.97 6.91
C THR A 229 2.61 6.15 5.54
N LYS A 230 3.06 7.38 5.23
CA LYS A 230 3.78 7.68 3.99
C LYS A 230 5.18 7.06 3.97
N VAL A 231 5.89 7.14 5.09
CA VAL A 231 7.19 6.49 5.24
C VAL A 231 7.06 4.96 5.16
N ASP A 232 6.03 4.38 5.80
CA ASP A 232 5.77 2.94 5.72
C ASP A 232 5.44 2.51 4.27
N ALA A 233 4.60 3.25 3.57
CA ALA A 233 4.30 3.00 2.16
C ALA A 233 5.55 3.11 1.28
N ALA A 234 6.38 4.12 1.51
CA ALA A 234 7.64 4.29 0.79
C ALA A 234 8.61 3.12 1.06
N ARG A 235 8.70 2.64 2.32
CA ARG A 235 9.51 1.46 2.68
C ARG A 235 9.01 0.19 1.99
N ILE A 236 7.68 -0.02 1.94
CA ILE A 236 7.06 -1.15 1.25
C ILE A 236 7.46 -1.13 -0.24
N ALA A 237 7.27 0.00 -0.92
CA ALA A 237 7.58 0.13 -2.34
C ALA A 237 9.09 0.01 -2.60
N ALA A 238 9.94 0.68 -1.81
CA ALA A 238 11.40 0.60 -1.93
C ALA A 238 11.92 -0.82 -1.70
N GLY A 239 11.36 -1.54 -0.72
CA GLY A 239 11.63 -2.95 -0.48
C GLY A 239 11.22 -3.86 -1.64
N ALA A 240 10.19 -3.46 -2.40
CA ALA A 240 9.75 -4.10 -3.64
C ALA A 240 10.63 -3.77 -4.87
N GLY A 241 11.66 -2.95 -4.69
CA GLY A 241 12.51 -2.51 -5.79
C GLY A 241 11.95 -1.35 -6.60
N ILE A 242 10.98 -0.60 -6.06
CA ILE A 242 10.33 0.56 -6.67
C ILE A 242 10.79 1.80 -5.93
N PRO A 243 11.51 2.74 -6.57
CA PRO A 243 11.86 4.02 -5.95
C PRO A 243 10.62 4.87 -5.68
N VAL A 244 10.69 5.75 -4.67
CA VAL A 244 9.55 6.59 -4.27
C VAL A 244 9.97 8.05 -4.18
N VAL A 245 9.13 8.93 -4.69
CA VAL A 245 9.19 10.38 -4.44
C VAL A 245 8.06 10.76 -3.49
N LEU A 246 8.38 11.33 -2.35
CA LEU A 246 7.42 11.93 -1.43
C LEU A 246 7.55 13.45 -1.53
N THR A 247 6.47 14.12 -1.95
CA THR A 247 6.46 15.58 -2.10
C THR A 247 5.05 16.15 -1.96
N SER A 248 4.92 17.48 -2.05
CA SER A 248 3.59 18.11 -2.03
C SER A 248 2.91 18.03 -3.40
N ALA A 249 1.57 18.13 -3.38
CA ALA A 249 0.80 18.15 -4.63
C ALA A 249 1.16 19.35 -5.53
N SER A 250 1.62 20.47 -4.98
CA SER A 250 2.10 21.64 -5.72
C SER A 250 3.39 21.37 -6.51
N HIS A 251 4.21 20.44 -6.07
CA HIS A 251 5.44 20.02 -6.74
C HIS A 251 5.28 18.78 -7.63
N ALA A 252 4.05 18.35 -7.89
CA ALA A 252 3.80 17.17 -8.71
C ALA A 252 4.43 17.25 -10.10
N ALA A 253 4.41 18.43 -10.73
CA ALA A 253 5.00 18.65 -12.05
C ALA A 253 6.52 18.45 -12.03
N ASP A 254 7.20 19.00 -11.03
CA ASP A 254 8.64 18.88 -10.87
C ASP A 254 9.04 17.44 -10.53
N ALA A 255 8.29 16.80 -9.65
CA ALA A 255 8.52 15.42 -9.28
C ALA A 255 8.42 14.48 -10.49
N LEU A 256 7.40 14.64 -11.34
CA LEU A 256 7.19 13.80 -12.53
C LEU A 256 8.15 14.14 -13.67
N ALA A 257 8.67 15.38 -13.73
CA ALA A 257 9.74 15.77 -14.62
C ALA A 257 11.13 15.29 -14.17
N GLY A 258 11.22 14.64 -12.99
CA GLY A 258 12.49 14.15 -12.43
C GLY A 258 13.32 15.20 -11.70
N ARG A 259 12.83 16.44 -11.55
CA ARG A 259 13.55 17.47 -10.79
C ARG A 259 13.73 17.05 -9.34
N VAL A 260 14.84 17.44 -8.72
CA VAL A 260 15.16 17.13 -7.33
C VAL A 260 14.24 17.91 -6.40
N THR A 261 13.07 17.31 -6.11
CA THR A 261 12.08 17.85 -5.17
C THR A 261 11.69 16.78 -4.15
N GLY A 262 11.21 17.20 -2.99
CA GLY A 262 10.75 16.30 -1.95
C GLY A 262 11.85 15.40 -1.36
N THR A 263 11.41 14.25 -0.85
CA THR A 263 12.27 13.18 -0.36
C THR A 263 12.25 12.00 -1.33
N PHE A 264 13.41 11.55 -1.73
CA PHE A 264 13.57 10.39 -2.61
C PHE A 264 13.97 9.16 -1.79
N PHE A 265 13.18 8.11 -1.88
CA PHE A 265 13.50 6.81 -1.29
C PHE A 265 14.09 5.91 -2.37
N HIS A 266 15.35 5.55 -2.20
CA HIS A 266 16.02 4.61 -3.08
C HIS A 266 15.46 3.20 -2.92
N ARG A 267 15.45 2.43 -4.01
CA ARG A 267 15.08 1.01 -3.94
C ARG A 267 16.08 0.25 -3.06
N THR A 268 15.58 -0.46 -2.08
CA THR A 268 16.40 -1.26 -1.13
C THR A 268 16.30 -2.76 -1.41
N GLY A 269 15.29 -3.19 -2.17
CA GLY A 269 15.05 -4.56 -2.55
C GLY A 269 15.21 -4.81 -4.04
N ARG A 270 15.10 -6.07 -4.42
CA ARG A 270 14.92 -6.49 -5.82
C ARG A 270 13.44 -6.70 -6.07
N ARG A 271 12.98 -6.52 -7.32
CA ARG A 271 11.64 -6.95 -7.72
C ARG A 271 11.52 -8.45 -7.42
N SER A 272 10.87 -8.78 -6.30
CA SER A 272 10.62 -10.15 -5.87
C SER A 272 9.25 -10.61 -6.36
N ALA A 273 8.99 -11.93 -6.29
CA ALA A 273 7.70 -12.49 -6.68
C ALA A 273 6.55 -11.77 -5.95
N ASP A 274 5.60 -11.33 -6.72
CA ASP A 274 4.55 -10.33 -6.43
C ASP A 274 3.70 -10.57 -5.17
N ARG A 275 3.66 -11.81 -4.68
CA ARG A 275 2.78 -12.26 -3.61
C ARG A 275 3.36 -12.09 -2.19
N LEU A 276 4.67 -12.16 -2.06
CA LEU A 276 5.32 -12.22 -0.75
C LEU A 276 5.43 -10.87 -0.06
N LEU A 277 5.54 -9.79 -0.84
CA LEU A 277 5.62 -8.43 -0.29
C LEU A 277 4.32 -7.99 0.37
N TRP A 278 3.20 -8.35 -0.27
CA TRP A 278 1.89 -8.10 0.30
C TRP A 278 1.74 -8.83 1.64
N LEU A 279 2.12 -10.11 1.70
CA LEU A 279 2.04 -10.93 2.91
C LEU A 279 2.90 -10.35 4.04
N ALA A 280 4.09 -9.80 3.71
CA ALA A 280 4.97 -9.18 4.71
C ALA A 280 4.41 -7.89 5.31
N HIS A 281 3.79 -7.06 4.47
CA HIS A 281 3.57 -5.65 4.83
C HIS A 281 2.11 -5.19 4.79
N ALA A 282 1.24 -5.83 4.03
CA ALA A 282 -0.12 -5.35 3.81
C ALA A 282 -1.21 -6.12 4.56
N SER A 283 -0.97 -7.39 4.91
CA SER A 283 -1.96 -8.18 5.62
C SER A 283 -1.87 -7.97 7.13
N SER A 284 -3.01 -7.70 7.75
CA SER A 284 -3.14 -7.89 9.19
C SER A 284 -3.33 -9.41 9.44
N PRO A 285 -2.45 -10.06 10.21
CA PRO A 285 -2.61 -11.48 10.49
C PRO A 285 -3.91 -11.72 11.27
N ARG A 286 -4.67 -12.74 10.84
CA ARG A 286 -5.92 -13.16 11.50
C ARG A 286 -5.67 -14.01 12.73
N GLY A 287 -4.43 -14.49 12.88
CA GLY A 287 -4.00 -15.29 14.00
C GLY A 287 -2.51 -15.60 13.94
N ALA A 288 -2.06 -16.51 14.78
CA ALA A 288 -0.67 -16.94 14.82
C ALA A 288 -0.53 -18.44 15.00
N LEU A 289 0.57 -18.98 14.48
CA LEU A 289 1.04 -20.34 14.70
C LEU A 289 2.35 -20.28 15.48
N VAL A 290 2.39 -20.87 16.66
CA VAL A 290 3.62 -21.00 17.45
C VAL A 290 4.35 -22.24 16.99
N LEU A 291 5.62 -22.08 16.62
CA LEU A 291 6.47 -23.13 16.05
C LEU A 291 7.43 -23.70 17.08
N ASP A 292 7.80 -24.96 16.91
CA ASP A 292 8.96 -25.51 17.61
C ASP A 292 10.28 -25.02 17.01
N ALA A 293 11.41 -25.26 17.70
CA ALA A 293 12.71 -24.81 17.26
C ALA A 293 13.15 -25.42 15.91
N GLY A 294 12.77 -26.67 15.63
CA GLY A 294 13.07 -27.35 14.39
C GLY A 294 12.29 -26.77 13.22
N ALA A 295 11.02 -26.40 13.42
CA ALA A 295 10.20 -25.73 12.41
C ALA A 295 10.67 -24.29 12.16
N VAL A 296 11.09 -23.56 13.19
CA VAL A 296 11.70 -22.23 13.03
C VAL A 296 12.95 -22.33 12.15
N ASP A 297 13.86 -23.28 12.41
CA ASP A 297 15.05 -23.52 11.59
C ASP A 297 14.66 -23.90 10.16
N ALA A 298 13.71 -24.82 9.98
CA ALA A 298 13.24 -25.27 8.68
C ALA A 298 12.66 -24.10 7.84
N VAL A 299 11.83 -23.25 8.44
CA VAL A 299 11.20 -22.10 7.78
C VAL A 299 12.21 -20.99 7.53
N VAL A 300 12.99 -20.59 8.55
CA VAL A 300 13.84 -19.39 8.48
C VAL A 300 15.15 -19.67 7.74
N GLN A 301 15.82 -20.75 8.05
CA GLN A 301 17.15 -21.07 7.50
C GLN A 301 17.06 -21.88 6.21
N ARG A 302 16.26 -22.96 6.22
CA ARG A 302 16.17 -23.88 5.08
C ARG A 302 15.12 -23.50 4.05
N ARG A 303 14.29 -22.48 4.33
CA ARG A 303 13.26 -21.97 3.40
C ARG A 303 12.27 -23.05 2.93
N THR A 304 11.86 -23.94 3.83
CA THR A 304 10.91 -25.01 3.53
C THR A 304 9.50 -24.64 3.97
N SER A 305 8.50 -25.39 3.49
CA SER A 305 7.11 -25.30 3.91
C SER A 305 6.97 -25.66 5.40
N LEU A 306 5.99 -25.06 6.09
CA LEU A 306 5.64 -25.40 7.45
C LEU A 306 4.72 -26.63 7.44
N LEU A 307 5.17 -27.71 8.05
CA LEU A 307 4.42 -28.96 8.21
C LEU A 307 3.64 -28.99 9.53
N PRO A 308 2.56 -29.80 9.62
CA PRO A 308 1.77 -29.97 10.85
C PRO A 308 2.61 -30.35 12.08
N ALA A 309 3.64 -31.18 11.87
CA ALA A 309 4.52 -31.64 12.95
C ALA A 309 5.30 -30.53 13.65
N GLY A 310 5.53 -29.39 12.96
CA GLY A 310 6.31 -28.27 13.50
C GLY A 310 5.48 -27.20 14.21
N VAL A 311 4.16 -27.33 14.26
CA VAL A 311 3.26 -26.38 14.93
C VAL A 311 2.96 -26.89 16.34
N GLN A 312 3.18 -26.04 17.34
CA GLN A 312 2.91 -26.34 18.76
C GLN A 312 1.53 -25.84 19.20
N ARG A 313 1.13 -24.66 18.73
CA ARG A 313 -0.10 -24.00 19.17
C ARG A 313 -0.65 -23.10 18.09
N VAL A 314 -1.98 -22.98 18.08
CA VAL A 314 -2.77 -22.08 17.20
C VAL A 314 -3.35 -20.96 18.06
N GLU A 315 -3.29 -19.72 17.60
CA GLU A 315 -3.84 -18.53 18.25
C GLU A 315 -4.71 -17.76 17.26
N GLY A 316 -5.89 -17.34 17.69
CA GLY A 316 -6.85 -16.59 16.86
C GLY A 316 -7.83 -17.46 16.10
N ASP A 317 -8.69 -16.82 15.31
CA ASP A 317 -9.70 -17.48 14.47
C ASP A 317 -9.45 -17.06 13.01
N PHE A 318 -9.17 -18.02 12.14
CA PHE A 318 -8.84 -17.81 10.73
C PHE A 318 -9.29 -18.99 9.89
N SER A 319 -9.50 -18.75 8.63
CA SER A 319 -9.86 -19.76 7.62
C SER A 319 -8.70 -20.05 6.65
N ALA A 320 -8.79 -21.14 5.94
CA ALA A 320 -7.84 -21.50 4.88
C ALA A 320 -7.70 -20.36 3.85
N GLY A 321 -6.48 -19.93 3.61
CA GLY A 321 -6.15 -18.78 2.75
C GLY A 321 -5.92 -17.47 3.50
N ASP A 322 -6.21 -17.40 4.80
CA ASP A 322 -5.95 -16.22 5.61
C ASP A 322 -4.46 -16.08 5.96
N PRO A 323 -3.96 -14.83 6.12
CA PRO A 323 -2.62 -14.57 6.60
C PRO A 323 -2.49 -14.82 8.11
N VAL A 324 -1.46 -15.57 8.49
CA VAL A 324 -1.12 -15.83 9.88
C VAL A 324 0.33 -15.48 10.18
N GLU A 325 0.61 -15.09 11.41
CA GLU A 325 1.98 -14.97 11.88
C GLU A 325 2.55 -16.34 12.28
N LEU A 326 3.79 -16.57 11.91
CA LEU A 326 4.58 -17.69 12.40
C LEU A 326 5.49 -17.16 13.49
N ARG A 327 5.33 -17.66 14.71
CA ARG A 327 6.05 -17.19 15.91
C ARG A 327 6.94 -18.28 16.45
N ASP A 328 8.08 -17.90 16.99
CA ASP A 328 8.94 -18.82 17.74
C ASP A 328 8.31 -19.16 19.12
N GLY A 329 8.94 -20.07 19.86
CA GLY A 329 8.48 -20.47 21.20
C GLY A 329 8.49 -19.35 22.24
N GLN A 330 9.08 -18.20 21.94
CA GLN A 330 9.11 -16.99 22.76
C GLN A 330 8.05 -15.96 22.33
N GLY A 331 7.22 -16.29 21.32
CA GLY A 331 6.18 -15.43 20.79
C GLY A 331 6.67 -14.35 19.81
N ARG A 332 7.95 -14.37 19.41
CA ARG A 332 8.49 -13.40 18.44
C ARG A 332 8.09 -13.80 17.02
N PRO A 333 7.56 -12.87 16.21
CA PRO A 333 7.20 -13.17 14.84
C PRO A 333 8.47 -13.37 13.99
N VAL A 334 8.56 -14.52 13.31
CA VAL A 334 9.69 -14.90 12.44
C VAL A 334 9.31 -14.90 10.96
N ALA A 335 8.03 -15.13 10.66
CA ALA A 335 7.51 -15.15 9.30
C ALA A 335 6.02 -14.83 9.27
N ARG A 336 5.47 -14.61 8.07
CA ARG A 336 4.03 -14.64 7.78
C ARG A 336 3.76 -15.62 6.65
N GLY A 337 2.59 -16.26 6.68
CA GLY A 337 2.20 -17.21 5.64
C GLY A 337 0.70 -17.22 5.41
N LEU A 338 0.28 -17.71 4.23
CA LEU A 338 -1.11 -18.06 3.99
C LEU A 338 -1.33 -19.52 4.43
N VAL A 339 -2.25 -19.68 5.35
CA VAL A 339 -2.53 -21.01 5.92
C VAL A 339 -3.42 -21.85 5.00
N ASN A 340 -3.21 -23.16 4.96
CA ASN A 340 -3.98 -24.08 4.13
C ASN A 340 -5.18 -24.72 4.83
N PHE A 341 -5.35 -24.50 6.14
CA PHE A 341 -6.38 -25.11 6.97
C PHE A 341 -7.03 -24.07 7.87
N ASP A 342 -8.27 -24.31 8.26
CA ASP A 342 -8.95 -23.48 9.25
C ASP A 342 -8.32 -23.64 10.64
N ALA A 343 -8.38 -22.58 11.46
CA ALA A 343 -7.83 -22.60 12.83
C ALA A 343 -8.33 -23.78 13.68
N ARG A 344 -9.57 -24.21 13.44
CA ARG A 344 -10.23 -25.31 14.17
C ARG A 344 -9.77 -26.70 13.71
N GLU A 345 -9.23 -26.82 12.50
CA GLU A 345 -8.74 -28.11 11.97
C GLU A 345 -7.30 -28.39 12.43
N ILE A 346 -6.46 -27.35 12.50
CA ILE A 346 -5.03 -27.52 12.79
C ILE A 346 -4.75 -28.30 14.08
N PRO A 347 -5.46 -28.11 15.22
CA PRO A 347 -5.20 -28.87 16.45
C PRO A 347 -5.24 -30.40 16.27
N GLN A 348 -6.03 -30.90 15.32
CA GLN A 348 -6.13 -32.35 15.03
C GLN A 348 -4.97 -32.87 14.17
N LEU A 349 -4.21 -31.93 13.56
CA LEU A 349 -3.10 -32.24 12.65
C LEU A 349 -1.74 -32.17 13.35
N LEU A 350 -1.67 -31.57 14.55
CA LEU A 350 -0.42 -31.31 15.26
C LEU A 350 0.38 -32.57 15.53
N GLY A 351 1.70 -32.49 15.37
CA GLY A 351 2.64 -33.58 15.68
C GLY A 351 2.59 -34.76 14.71
N ARG A 352 1.76 -34.70 13.67
CA ARG A 352 1.56 -35.80 12.70
C ARG A 352 2.25 -35.50 11.37
N SER A 353 2.71 -36.54 10.70
CA SER A 353 3.22 -36.39 9.33
C SER A 353 2.07 -36.26 8.32
N THR A 354 2.33 -35.56 7.21
CA THR A 354 1.33 -35.39 6.13
C THR A 354 0.87 -36.72 5.55
N ARG A 355 1.72 -37.75 5.51
CA ARG A 355 1.38 -39.12 5.06
C ARG A 355 0.42 -39.84 6.02
N GLU A 356 0.63 -39.68 7.31
CA GLU A 356 -0.30 -40.25 8.34
C GLU A 356 -1.65 -39.55 8.26
N LEU A 357 -1.65 -38.21 8.09
CA LEU A 357 -2.88 -37.44 7.92
C LEU A 357 -3.64 -37.85 6.67
N ALA A 358 -2.96 -38.02 5.54
CA ALA A 358 -3.58 -38.48 4.29
C ALA A 358 -4.21 -39.86 4.43
N ARG A 359 -3.54 -40.78 5.13
CA ARG A 359 -4.06 -42.13 5.36
C ARG A 359 -5.30 -42.15 6.24
N ASP A 360 -5.32 -41.32 7.29
CA ASP A 360 -6.32 -41.38 8.35
C ASP A 360 -7.50 -40.43 8.14
N LEU A 361 -7.29 -39.29 7.45
CA LEU A 361 -8.31 -38.25 7.25
C LEU A 361 -8.67 -38.03 5.78
N GLY A 362 -7.84 -38.50 4.85
CA GLY A 362 -8.07 -38.34 3.41
C GLY A 362 -6.92 -37.66 2.68
N PRO A 363 -6.81 -37.84 1.36
CA PRO A 363 -5.70 -37.32 0.55
C PRO A 363 -5.61 -35.79 0.54
N GLU A 364 -6.68 -35.06 0.82
CA GLU A 364 -6.71 -33.60 0.95
C GLU A 364 -5.88 -33.08 2.12
N TYR A 365 -5.54 -33.94 3.09
CA TYR A 365 -4.69 -33.61 4.22
C TYR A 365 -3.18 -33.90 3.97
N GLU A 366 -2.80 -34.42 2.79
CA GLU A 366 -1.41 -34.58 2.38
C GLU A 366 -0.80 -33.25 1.91
N ARG A 367 -0.94 -32.24 2.73
CA ARG A 367 -0.39 -30.91 2.45
C ARG A 367 0.18 -30.25 3.70
N GLU A 368 1.04 -29.26 3.47
CA GLU A 368 1.63 -28.42 4.52
C GLU A 368 0.60 -27.44 5.11
N ILE A 369 0.87 -26.96 6.35
CA ILE A 369 0.10 -25.89 6.99
C ILE A 369 0.29 -24.56 6.22
N VAL A 370 1.54 -24.25 5.84
CA VAL A 370 1.90 -23.09 5.02
C VAL A 370 2.92 -23.51 3.99
N HIS A 371 2.61 -23.30 2.71
CA HIS A 371 3.55 -23.59 1.64
C HIS A 371 4.69 -22.56 1.59
N ARG A 372 5.90 -22.98 1.27
CA ARG A 372 7.09 -22.10 1.20
C ARG A 372 6.92 -20.93 0.22
N ASP A 373 6.17 -21.14 -0.87
CA ASP A 373 5.90 -20.09 -1.85
C ASP A 373 4.80 -19.11 -1.38
N ASP A 374 4.15 -19.43 -0.26
CA ASP A 374 3.11 -18.64 0.41
C ASP A 374 3.59 -18.12 1.77
N LEU A 375 4.91 -18.04 1.96
CA LEU A 375 5.58 -17.68 3.19
C LEU A 375 6.60 -16.58 2.96
N VAL A 376 6.60 -15.57 3.81
CA VAL A 376 7.59 -14.48 3.81
C VAL A 376 8.24 -14.37 5.18
N LEU A 377 9.57 -14.27 5.20
CA LEU A 377 10.29 -14.02 6.44
C LEU A 377 10.15 -12.55 6.85
N LEU A 378 9.88 -12.33 8.11
CA LEU A 378 9.97 -11.01 8.73
C LEU A 378 11.45 -10.79 9.09
N ARG A 379 12.02 -9.68 8.62
CA ARG A 379 13.37 -9.30 9.05
C ARG A 379 13.29 -8.81 10.48
N PRO A 380 14.23 -9.21 11.35
CA PRO A 380 14.34 -8.69 12.70
C PRO A 380 14.57 -7.19 12.71
#